data_c424399b513ed38f115d5da4789b292c
#
_entry.id   c424399b513ed38f115d5da4789b292c
#
_cell.length_a   1.000
_cell.length_b   1.000
_cell.length_c   1.000
_cell.angle_alpha   90.00
_cell.angle_beta   90.00
_cell.angle_gamma   90.00
#
_symmetry.space_group_name_H-M   'P 1'
#
loop_
_entity.id
_entity.type
_entity.pdbx_description
1 polymer ?
#
loop_
_entity_poly.entity_id
_entity_poly.type
_entity_poly.pdbx_seq_one_letter_code
_entity_poly.pdbx_strand_id
1 'polypeptide(L)'
;MKQAIRDSLDNLLKISQDLSKKLSDPEITKDIDKLTKLNKEFSDIKDVVENWSRYQELEKSLIDLEAMLKDDEMKELASEEKSSCEEELESLESTIMIQLLPKDRDDERNVFLELRAGAGGDEAAIFVGDLYRMYSRFAERSNWKIEKIKEIASGPGGYKEVVIKVIGSDAYGKLKFESGVHRVQRVPLTESQGRIHTSTITVAVLPEMDDIQEKDVDMSEIRVDTYRASGAGGQHVNKTDSAVRLTHIPTGIVVECQDDRSQHKNKAKALALLSSKIYDIEKQKMEQEKASERKSLVGTGDRSEKIRTYNFPQGRITDHRLKLTLYNIDNFLDGDIIEMLDSLMAQSNAEKLSEIENK
;
A
#
# COMPACT_ATOMS: atom_id res chain seq x y z
N MET A 1 3.41 30.55 -0.62
CA MET A 1 2.89 29.59 0.39
C MET A 1 1.86 30.25 1.30
N LYS A 2 0.68 29.59 1.58
CA LYS A 2 -0.42 30.11 2.45
C LYS A 2 0.04 30.18 3.92
N GLN A 3 -0.46 31.18 4.70
CA GLN A 3 -0.06 31.40 6.09
C GLN A 3 -0.31 30.18 6.99
N ALA A 4 -1.45 29.51 6.84
CA ALA A 4 -1.79 28.31 7.62
C ALA A 4 -0.78 27.16 7.45
N ILE A 5 -0.22 27.02 6.25
CA ILE A 5 0.83 26.02 5.96
C ILE A 5 2.13 26.40 6.65
N ARG A 6 2.51 27.68 6.59
CA ARG A 6 3.68 28.20 7.29
C ARG A 6 3.60 27.96 8.80
N ASP A 7 2.45 28.26 9.41
CA ASP A 7 2.21 28.04 10.84
C ASP A 7 2.33 26.56 11.21
N SER A 8 1.87 25.66 10.33
CA SER A 8 2.00 24.21 10.49
C SER A 8 3.47 23.77 10.42
N LEU A 9 4.24 24.29 9.45
CA LEU A 9 5.67 24.00 9.29
C LEU A 9 6.51 24.51 10.46
N ASP A 10 6.21 25.70 10.97
CA ASP A 10 6.85 26.25 12.17
C ASP A 10 6.56 25.41 13.42
N ASN A 11 5.37 24.81 13.48
CA ASN A 11 5.03 23.87 14.54
C ASN A 11 5.83 22.56 14.41
N LEU A 12 5.96 22.01 13.19
CA LEU A 12 6.80 20.83 12.93
C LEU A 12 8.26 21.09 13.28
N LEU A 13 8.80 22.28 13.01
CA LEU A 13 10.15 22.66 13.40
C LEU A 13 10.33 22.60 14.93
N LYS A 14 9.35 23.09 15.70
CA LYS A 14 9.37 23.02 17.18
C LYS A 14 9.32 21.56 17.66
N ILE A 15 8.44 20.76 17.08
CA ILE A 15 8.33 19.32 17.40
C ILE A 15 9.66 18.61 17.12
N SER A 16 10.31 18.88 15.99
CA SER A 16 11.61 18.31 15.64
C SER A 16 12.69 18.65 16.68
N GLN A 17 12.73 19.92 17.12
CA GLN A 17 13.67 20.35 18.17
C GLN A 17 13.41 19.65 19.49
N ASP A 18 12.15 19.45 19.88
CA ASP A 18 11.78 18.75 21.09
C ASP A 18 12.07 17.25 21.03
N LEU A 19 11.85 16.62 19.86
CA LEU A 19 12.22 15.22 19.63
C LEU A 19 13.74 15.04 19.67
N SER A 20 14.51 15.94 19.07
CA SER A 20 15.97 15.90 19.11
C SER A 20 16.51 16.01 20.55
N LYS A 21 15.91 16.88 21.40
CA LYS A 21 16.25 16.98 22.82
C LYS A 21 15.92 15.68 23.56
N LYS A 22 14.74 15.09 23.33
CA LYS A 22 14.33 13.81 23.94
C LYS A 22 15.25 12.66 23.54
N LEU A 23 15.66 12.58 22.26
CA LEU A 23 16.58 11.56 21.75
C LEU A 23 17.98 11.69 22.37
N SER A 24 18.35 12.90 22.83
CA SER A 24 19.63 13.14 23.53
C SER A 24 19.59 12.80 25.01
N ASP A 25 18.42 12.41 25.58
CA ASP A 25 18.27 12.07 26.98
C ASP A 25 18.80 10.65 27.29
N PRO A 26 19.77 10.48 28.19
CA PRO A 26 20.33 9.17 28.55
C PRO A 26 19.30 8.20 29.16
N GLU A 27 18.19 8.66 29.70
CA GLU A 27 17.15 7.78 30.23
C GLU A 27 16.32 7.12 29.11
N ILE A 28 16.08 7.83 28.04
CA ILE A 28 15.32 7.32 26.88
C ILE A 28 16.13 6.30 26.09
N THR A 29 17.46 6.46 26.04
CA THR A 29 18.36 5.50 25.37
C THR A 29 18.37 4.12 26.02
N LYS A 30 17.87 3.96 27.23
CA LYS A 30 17.73 2.66 27.92
C LYS A 30 16.49 1.88 27.51
N ASP A 31 15.48 2.56 26.97
CA ASP A 31 14.19 1.96 26.54
C ASP A 31 14.17 1.87 25.00
N ILE A 32 14.55 0.70 24.48
CA ILE A 32 14.71 0.46 23.03
C ILE A 32 13.39 0.72 22.28
N ASP A 33 12.25 0.36 22.84
CA ASP A 33 10.96 0.52 22.18
C ASP A 33 10.57 2.01 22.04
N LYS A 34 10.80 2.79 23.09
CA LYS A 34 10.58 4.25 23.04
C LYS A 34 11.56 4.93 22.10
N LEU A 35 12.83 4.54 22.16
CA LEU A 35 13.87 5.05 21.26
C LEU A 35 13.51 4.82 19.80
N THR A 36 13.07 3.60 19.46
CA THR A 36 12.67 3.23 18.08
C THR A 36 11.50 4.07 17.60
N LYS A 37 10.48 4.27 18.45
CA LYS A 37 9.32 5.12 18.13
C LYS A 37 9.70 6.57 17.89
N LEU A 38 10.48 7.16 18.80
CA LEU A 38 10.91 8.55 18.69
C LEU A 38 11.83 8.77 17.49
N ASN A 39 12.72 7.82 17.18
CA ASN A 39 13.56 7.88 15.98
C ASN A 39 12.73 7.82 14.71
N LYS A 40 11.68 6.99 14.67
CA LYS A 40 10.77 6.93 13.52
C LYS A 40 10.03 8.25 13.34
N GLU A 41 9.42 8.79 14.42
CA GLU A 41 8.74 10.08 14.39
C GLU A 41 9.68 11.24 13.96
N PHE A 42 10.93 11.24 14.43
CA PHE A 42 11.92 12.23 14.03
C PHE A 42 12.31 12.09 12.57
N SER A 43 12.53 10.85 12.08
CA SER A 43 12.86 10.57 10.68
C SER A 43 11.75 10.99 9.73
N ASP A 44 10.48 10.78 10.13
CA ASP A 44 9.32 11.11 9.29
C ASP A 44 9.18 12.61 9.00
N ILE A 45 9.62 13.47 9.93
CA ILE A 45 9.51 14.94 9.80
C ILE A 45 10.83 15.62 9.42
N LYS A 46 11.95 14.90 9.48
CA LYS A 46 13.30 15.47 9.29
C LYS A 46 13.43 16.21 7.96
N ASP A 47 13.11 15.53 6.87
CA ASP A 47 13.27 16.06 5.51
C ASP A 47 12.40 17.31 5.28
N VAL A 48 11.18 17.31 5.80
CA VAL A 48 10.27 18.46 5.74
C VAL A 48 10.87 19.67 6.48
N VAL A 49 11.41 19.44 7.67
CA VAL A 49 11.98 20.49 8.52
C VAL A 49 13.28 21.04 7.92
N GLU A 50 14.11 20.19 7.34
CA GLU A 50 15.35 20.63 6.64
C GLU A 50 14.99 21.50 5.44
N ASN A 51 14.05 21.08 4.60
CA ASN A 51 13.59 21.85 3.46
C ASN A 51 12.91 23.16 3.87
N TRP A 52 12.13 23.16 4.96
CA TRP A 52 11.52 24.37 5.50
C TRP A 52 12.58 25.36 6.03
N SER A 53 13.59 24.89 6.73
CA SER A 53 14.69 25.71 7.21
C SER A 53 15.45 26.35 6.01
N ARG A 54 15.72 25.58 4.97
CA ARG A 54 16.34 26.07 3.74
C ARG A 54 15.47 27.11 3.04
N TYR A 55 14.16 26.88 2.96
CA TYR A 55 13.20 27.83 2.41
C TYR A 55 13.25 29.18 3.16
N GLN A 56 13.28 29.16 4.49
CA GLN A 56 13.38 30.38 5.31
C GLN A 56 14.71 31.11 5.13
N GLU A 57 15.81 30.37 4.93
CA GLU A 57 17.13 30.98 4.61
C GLU A 57 17.09 31.70 3.26
N LEU A 58 16.55 31.07 2.24
CA LEU A 58 16.42 31.67 0.91
C LEU A 58 15.50 32.90 0.89
N GLU A 59 14.39 32.88 1.65
CA GLU A 59 13.53 34.07 1.80
C GLU A 59 14.31 35.25 2.40
N LYS A 60 15.18 35.00 3.39
CA LYS A 60 16.03 36.05 3.96
C LYS A 60 17.07 36.54 2.94
N SER A 61 17.71 35.61 2.22
CA SER A 61 18.67 35.95 1.16
C SER A 61 18.05 36.81 0.07
N LEU A 62 16.78 36.51 -0.30
CA LEU A 62 16.01 37.28 -1.27
C LEU A 62 15.83 38.74 -0.83
N ILE A 63 15.51 38.96 0.45
CA ILE A 63 15.37 40.31 1.02
C ILE A 63 16.69 41.07 0.96
N ASP A 64 17.81 40.41 1.27
CA ASP A 64 19.15 40.99 1.21
C ASP A 64 19.55 41.30 -0.24
N LEU A 65 19.27 40.43 -1.20
CA LEU A 65 19.51 40.63 -2.63
C LEU A 65 18.67 41.81 -3.19
N GLU A 66 17.42 41.95 -2.74
CA GLU A 66 16.59 43.10 -3.11
C GLU A 66 17.15 44.46 -2.60
N ALA A 67 17.84 44.43 -1.45
CA ALA A 67 18.54 45.59 -0.97
C ALA A 67 19.82 45.91 -1.83
N MET A 68 20.55 44.86 -2.26
CA MET A 68 21.73 44.98 -3.10
C MET A 68 21.41 45.44 -4.54
N LEU A 69 20.23 45.13 -5.10
CA LEU A 69 19.77 45.60 -6.39
C LEU A 69 19.63 47.12 -6.51
N LYS A 70 19.66 47.84 -5.38
CA LYS A 70 19.64 49.32 -5.34
C LYS A 70 21.01 49.93 -5.58
N ASP A 71 22.08 49.11 -5.56
CA ASP A 71 23.44 49.54 -5.79
C ASP A 71 23.83 49.19 -7.25
N ASP A 72 24.18 50.21 -8.03
CA ASP A 72 24.45 50.08 -9.49
C ASP A 72 25.65 49.16 -9.78
N GLU A 73 26.64 49.05 -8.85
CA GLU A 73 27.82 48.19 -9.03
C GLU A 73 27.51 46.69 -8.79
N MET A 74 26.50 46.37 -7.99
CA MET A 74 26.15 44.99 -7.63
C MET A 74 24.93 44.46 -8.39
N LYS A 75 24.27 45.26 -9.19
CA LYS A 75 22.96 45.02 -9.80
C LYS A 75 22.91 43.79 -10.71
N GLU A 76 23.95 43.58 -11.53
CA GLU A 76 23.96 42.48 -12.50
C GLU A 76 24.12 41.13 -11.79
N LEU A 77 25.03 41.04 -10.83
CA LEU A 77 25.29 39.85 -10.01
C LEU A 77 24.10 39.52 -9.11
N ALA A 78 23.53 40.55 -8.45
CA ALA A 78 22.34 40.36 -7.58
C ALA A 78 21.11 39.98 -8.39
N SER A 79 21.00 40.33 -9.67
CA SER A 79 19.90 39.91 -10.53
C SER A 79 19.98 38.43 -10.91
N GLU A 80 21.18 37.91 -11.20
CA GLU A 80 21.40 36.49 -11.51
C GLU A 80 21.15 35.62 -10.27
N GLU A 81 21.70 36.01 -9.11
CA GLU A 81 21.50 35.30 -7.84
C GLU A 81 20.03 35.33 -7.43
N LYS A 82 19.31 36.44 -7.64
CA LYS A 82 17.87 36.54 -7.35
C LYS A 82 17.06 35.53 -8.17
N SER A 83 17.32 35.42 -9.48
CA SER A 83 16.63 34.47 -10.36
C SER A 83 16.86 33.03 -9.90
N SER A 84 18.09 32.68 -9.53
CA SER A 84 18.44 31.37 -9.03
C SER A 84 17.76 31.06 -7.68
N CYS A 85 17.69 32.02 -6.76
CA CYS A 85 17.00 31.89 -5.48
C CYS A 85 15.48 31.73 -5.66
N GLU A 86 14.88 32.46 -6.60
CA GLU A 86 13.46 32.36 -6.90
C GLU A 86 13.11 30.97 -7.47
N GLU A 87 13.92 30.41 -8.37
CA GLU A 87 13.75 29.05 -8.91
C GLU A 87 13.91 27.98 -7.80
N GLU A 88 14.92 28.13 -6.93
CA GLU A 88 15.12 27.21 -5.79
C GLU A 88 13.95 27.28 -4.81
N LEU A 89 13.41 28.46 -4.52
CA LEU A 89 12.24 28.65 -3.67
C LEU A 89 10.98 27.98 -4.23
N GLU A 90 10.72 28.12 -5.53
CA GLU A 90 9.56 27.48 -6.19
C GLU A 90 9.68 25.95 -6.16
N SER A 91 10.89 25.44 -6.41
CA SER A 91 11.19 24.01 -6.31
C SER A 91 11.00 23.46 -4.89
N LEU A 92 11.53 24.18 -3.87
CA LEU A 92 11.37 23.81 -2.47
C LEU A 92 9.93 23.90 -2.01
N GLU A 93 9.17 24.92 -2.42
CA GLU A 93 7.74 25.04 -2.09
C GLU A 93 6.98 23.83 -2.60
N SER A 94 7.19 23.44 -3.85
CA SER A 94 6.58 22.24 -4.44
C SER A 94 6.97 20.97 -3.69
N THR A 95 8.23 20.83 -3.33
CA THR A 95 8.74 19.66 -2.58
C THR A 95 8.14 19.57 -1.18
N ILE A 96 8.10 20.68 -0.44
CA ILE A 96 7.50 20.76 0.91
C ILE A 96 6.01 20.43 0.84
N MET A 97 5.30 20.96 -0.15
CA MET A 97 3.87 20.65 -0.31
C MET A 97 3.60 19.17 -0.54
N ILE A 98 4.44 18.49 -1.34
CA ILE A 98 4.35 17.05 -1.54
C ILE A 98 4.66 16.27 -0.24
N GLN A 99 5.68 16.71 0.51
CA GLN A 99 6.06 16.08 1.77
C GLN A 99 5.02 16.25 2.89
N LEU A 100 4.20 17.30 2.84
CA LEU A 100 3.09 17.51 3.76
C LEU A 100 1.86 16.65 3.46
N LEU A 101 1.80 15.99 2.29
CA LEU A 101 0.73 15.05 2.01
C LEU A 101 0.76 13.91 3.02
N PRO A 102 -0.41 13.49 3.52
CA PRO A 102 -0.46 12.34 4.42
C PRO A 102 0.11 11.11 3.72
N LYS A 103 1.24 10.63 4.25
CA LYS A 103 1.84 9.37 3.78
C LYS A 103 0.87 8.24 4.07
N ASP A 104 0.55 7.47 3.07
CA ASP A 104 -0.18 6.23 3.24
C ASP A 104 0.73 5.22 3.94
N ARG A 105 0.30 4.71 5.09
CA ARG A 105 1.09 3.72 5.86
C ARG A 105 1.36 2.45 5.07
N ASP A 106 0.54 2.16 4.09
CA ASP A 106 0.68 0.97 3.27
C ASP A 106 1.73 1.15 2.17
N ASP A 107 2.12 2.40 1.80
CA ASP A 107 3.10 2.67 0.74
C ASP A 107 4.46 2.01 1.00
N GLU A 108 4.89 1.91 2.25
CA GLU A 108 6.16 1.27 2.66
C GLU A 108 6.08 -0.27 2.69
N ARG A 109 4.89 -0.86 2.55
CA ARG A 109 4.68 -2.31 2.65
C ARG A 109 5.16 -3.07 1.42
N ASN A 110 5.45 -4.34 1.62
CA ASN A 110 5.59 -5.29 0.53
C ASN A 110 4.25 -5.48 -0.19
N VAL A 111 4.28 -5.98 -1.39
CA VAL A 111 3.10 -6.07 -2.25
C VAL A 111 2.86 -7.46 -2.81
N PHE A 112 1.60 -7.87 -2.87
CA PHE A 112 1.14 -8.98 -3.67
C PHE A 112 0.64 -8.46 -5.01
N LEU A 113 1.25 -8.92 -6.09
CA LEU A 113 0.84 -8.62 -7.45
C LEU A 113 0.17 -9.86 -8.06
N GLU A 114 -1.11 -9.75 -8.37
CA GLU A 114 -1.90 -10.80 -9.00
C GLU A 114 -2.14 -10.44 -10.46
N LEU A 115 -1.70 -11.30 -11.36
CA LEU A 115 -1.89 -11.19 -12.80
C LEU A 115 -2.84 -12.29 -13.25
N ARG A 116 -3.96 -11.93 -13.87
CA ARG A 116 -4.95 -12.92 -14.38
C ARG A 116 -5.34 -12.64 -15.80
N ALA A 117 -5.40 -13.70 -16.61
CA ALA A 117 -5.94 -13.63 -17.94
C ALA A 117 -7.44 -13.27 -17.91
N GLY A 118 -7.81 -12.22 -18.64
CA GLY A 118 -9.19 -11.80 -18.84
C GLY A 118 -9.76 -12.30 -20.18
N ALA A 119 -10.39 -11.41 -20.94
CA ALA A 119 -10.92 -11.75 -22.25
C ALA A 119 -9.80 -11.87 -23.31
N GLY A 120 -9.73 -12.99 -24.03
CA GLY A 120 -8.76 -13.21 -25.11
C GLY A 120 -8.18 -14.62 -25.19
N GLY A 121 -8.58 -15.52 -24.28
CA GLY A 121 -8.13 -16.93 -24.31
C GLY A 121 -6.62 -17.07 -24.15
N ASP A 122 -5.99 -17.88 -25.00
CA ASP A 122 -4.55 -18.18 -24.93
C ASP A 122 -3.67 -16.94 -25.10
N GLU A 123 -4.10 -15.98 -25.90
CA GLU A 123 -3.37 -14.72 -26.08
C GLU A 123 -3.30 -13.90 -24.79
N ALA A 124 -4.40 -13.83 -24.05
CA ALA A 124 -4.40 -13.19 -22.73
C ALA A 124 -3.45 -13.92 -21.76
N ALA A 125 -3.42 -15.25 -21.80
CA ALA A 125 -2.53 -16.04 -20.95
C ALA A 125 -1.05 -15.84 -21.31
N ILE A 126 -0.69 -15.74 -22.59
CA ILE A 126 0.68 -15.45 -23.04
C ILE A 126 1.09 -14.04 -22.55
N PHE A 127 0.20 -13.07 -22.69
CA PHE A 127 0.50 -11.70 -22.26
C PHE A 127 0.59 -11.56 -20.73
N VAL A 128 -0.05 -12.41 -19.91
CA VAL A 128 0.25 -12.53 -18.47
C VAL A 128 1.72 -12.85 -18.25
N GLY A 129 2.29 -13.75 -19.06
CA GLY A 129 3.72 -14.08 -19.03
C GLY A 129 4.61 -12.89 -19.37
N ASP A 130 4.23 -12.09 -20.37
CA ASP A 130 4.96 -10.87 -20.73
C ASP A 130 4.93 -9.83 -19.62
N LEU A 131 3.75 -9.59 -18.99
CA LEU A 131 3.64 -8.68 -17.84
C LEU A 131 4.39 -9.21 -16.62
N TYR A 132 4.34 -10.51 -16.35
CA TYR A 132 5.12 -11.10 -15.27
C TYR A 132 6.62 -10.85 -15.46
N ARG A 133 7.12 -11.02 -16.69
CA ARG A 133 8.52 -10.72 -17.03
C ARG A 133 8.82 -9.23 -16.84
N MET A 134 7.94 -8.34 -17.32
CA MET A 134 8.08 -6.89 -17.18
C MET A 134 8.22 -6.48 -15.70
N TYR A 135 7.32 -6.93 -14.83
CA TYR A 135 7.40 -6.61 -13.41
C TYR A 135 8.59 -7.26 -12.72
N SER A 136 9.02 -8.45 -13.17
CA SER A 136 10.23 -9.09 -12.65
C SER A 136 11.49 -8.27 -12.99
N ARG A 137 11.58 -7.79 -14.23
CA ARG A 137 12.69 -6.92 -14.65
C ARG A 137 12.68 -5.57 -13.94
N PHE A 138 11.51 -4.99 -13.75
CA PHE A 138 11.38 -3.75 -12.99
C PHE A 138 11.83 -3.93 -11.54
N ALA A 139 11.43 -5.00 -10.88
CA ALA A 139 11.87 -5.31 -9.53
C ALA A 139 13.40 -5.52 -9.44
N GLU A 140 14.00 -6.24 -10.40
CA GLU A 140 15.46 -6.39 -10.49
C GLU A 140 16.16 -5.03 -10.59
N ARG A 141 15.66 -4.12 -11.45
CA ARG A 141 16.20 -2.76 -11.60
C ARG A 141 16.04 -1.91 -10.34
N SER A 142 14.96 -2.13 -9.59
CA SER A 142 14.68 -1.44 -8.31
C SER A 142 15.38 -2.09 -7.10
N ASN A 143 16.18 -3.13 -7.28
CA ASN A 143 16.79 -3.95 -6.23
C ASN A 143 15.75 -4.57 -5.27
N TRP A 144 14.58 -4.91 -5.77
CA TRP A 144 13.54 -5.61 -5.03
C TRP A 144 13.61 -7.11 -5.23
N LYS A 145 13.21 -7.88 -4.21
CA LYS A 145 13.14 -9.33 -4.28
C LYS A 145 11.75 -9.77 -4.71
N ILE A 146 11.67 -10.78 -5.60
CA ILE A 146 10.41 -11.41 -6.00
C ILE A 146 10.33 -12.83 -5.47
N GLU A 147 9.19 -13.17 -4.90
CA GLU A 147 8.83 -14.51 -4.50
C GLU A 147 7.54 -14.94 -5.23
N LYS A 148 7.60 -16.03 -5.97
CA LYS A 148 6.42 -16.57 -6.65
C LYS A 148 5.58 -17.36 -5.65
N ILE A 149 4.34 -16.93 -5.42
CA ILE A 149 3.42 -17.53 -4.47
C ILE A 149 2.51 -18.57 -5.14
N LYS A 150 1.98 -18.23 -6.33
CA LYS A 150 1.06 -19.09 -7.07
C LYS A 150 1.28 -18.95 -8.56
N GLU A 151 1.15 -20.07 -9.25
CA GLU A 151 1.23 -20.12 -10.70
C GLU A 151 0.22 -21.13 -11.23
N ILE A 152 -0.60 -20.72 -12.19
CA ILE A 152 -1.50 -21.60 -12.93
C ILE A 152 -1.17 -21.44 -14.40
N ALA A 153 -0.46 -22.42 -14.96
CA ALA A 153 -0.10 -22.44 -16.36
C ALA A 153 -1.34 -22.62 -17.26
N SER A 154 -1.26 -22.07 -18.47
CA SER A 154 -2.28 -22.24 -19.52
C SER A 154 -1.57 -22.40 -20.85
N GLY A 155 -1.75 -23.54 -21.51
CA GLY A 155 -1.16 -23.79 -22.82
C GLY A 155 0.36 -23.58 -22.93
N PRO A 156 0.90 -23.55 -24.15
CA PRO A 156 2.34 -23.36 -24.35
C PRO A 156 2.78 -21.93 -24.06
N GLY A 157 3.46 -21.76 -22.90
CA GLY A 157 4.15 -20.51 -22.54
C GLY A 157 3.30 -19.41 -21.92
N GLY A 158 2.03 -19.67 -21.58
CA GLY A 158 1.13 -18.71 -20.95
C GLY A 158 0.74 -19.09 -19.54
N TYR A 159 0.20 -18.12 -18.80
CA TYR A 159 -0.32 -18.31 -17.45
C TYR A 159 -1.78 -17.83 -17.37
N LYS A 160 -2.65 -18.68 -16.80
CA LYS A 160 -4.00 -18.27 -16.47
C LYS A 160 -4.00 -17.31 -15.28
N GLU A 161 -3.11 -17.56 -14.34
CA GLU A 161 -2.94 -16.73 -13.14
C GLU A 161 -1.49 -16.84 -12.64
N VAL A 162 -0.90 -15.71 -12.25
CA VAL A 162 0.37 -15.65 -11.52
C VAL A 162 0.20 -14.70 -10.35
N VAL A 163 0.61 -15.14 -9.17
CA VAL A 163 0.67 -14.30 -7.97
C VAL A 163 2.11 -14.27 -7.49
N ILE A 164 2.66 -13.07 -7.39
CA ILE A 164 4.00 -12.81 -6.88
C ILE A 164 3.95 -11.88 -5.68
N LYS A 165 4.87 -12.09 -4.75
CA LYS A 165 5.17 -11.15 -3.68
C LYS A 165 6.42 -10.37 -4.07
N VAL A 166 6.32 -9.05 -4.05
CA VAL A 166 7.44 -8.14 -4.27
C VAL A 166 7.84 -7.56 -2.93
N ILE A 167 9.09 -7.73 -2.55
CA ILE A 167 9.66 -7.33 -1.28
C ILE A 167 10.67 -6.22 -1.54
N GLY A 168 10.40 -5.04 -1.02
CA GLY A 168 11.28 -3.88 -1.19
C GLY A 168 10.68 -2.61 -0.58
N SER A 169 11.53 -1.61 -0.37
CA SER A 169 11.08 -0.30 0.10
C SER A 169 10.18 0.36 -0.94
N ASP A 170 9.07 0.96 -0.47
CA ASP A 170 8.09 1.68 -1.29
C ASP A 170 7.49 0.86 -2.45
N ALA A 171 7.50 -0.47 -2.33
CA ALA A 171 7.03 -1.35 -3.40
C ALA A 171 5.53 -1.16 -3.67
N TYR A 172 4.71 -1.07 -2.63
CA TYR A 172 3.28 -0.81 -2.79
C TYR A 172 3.02 0.61 -3.28
N GLY A 173 3.69 1.61 -2.72
CA GLY A 173 3.53 3.01 -3.11
C GLY A 173 3.74 3.25 -4.61
N LYS A 174 4.71 2.56 -5.23
CA LYS A 174 4.98 2.63 -6.67
C LYS A 174 4.03 1.78 -7.50
N LEU A 175 3.77 0.54 -7.08
CA LEU A 175 3.00 -0.42 -7.89
C LEU A 175 1.49 -0.28 -7.74
N LYS A 176 0.95 0.36 -6.71
CA LYS A 176 -0.51 0.52 -6.48
C LYS A 176 -1.26 1.07 -7.69
N PHE A 177 -0.60 1.91 -8.49
CA PHE A 177 -1.17 2.48 -9.71
C PHE A 177 -1.29 1.49 -10.88
N GLU A 178 -0.71 0.30 -10.77
CA GLU A 178 -0.81 -0.75 -11.78
C GLU A 178 -2.11 -1.57 -11.69
N SER A 179 -2.90 -1.38 -10.62
CA SER A 179 -4.17 -2.07 -10.45
C SER A 179 -5.19 -1.66 -11.50
N GLY A 180 -5.76 -2.64 -12.20
CA GLY A 180 -6.80 -2.42 -13.20
C GLY A 180 -6.73 -3.37 -14.39
N VAL A 181 -7.39 -2.97 -15.48
CA VAL A 181 -7.45 -3.75 -16.73
C VAL A 181 -6.40 -3.26 -17.71
N HIS A 182 -5.48 -4.14 -18.08
CA HIS A 182 -4.47 -3.93 -19.11
C HIS A 182 -4.91 -4.54 -20.41
N ARG A 183 -4.93 -3.77 -21.48
CA ARG A 183 -5.36 -4.20 -22.81
C ARG A 183 -4.17 -4.34 -23.74
N VAL A 184 -4.05 -5.48 -24.41
CA VAL A 184 -3.05 -5.71 -25.45
C VAL A 184 -3.71 -5.77 -26.82
N GLN A 185 -3.03 -5.20 -27.82
CA GLN A 185 -3.39 -5.24 -29.24
C GLN A 185 -2.16 -5.72 -30.01
N ARG A 186 -2.18 -6.98 -30.45
CA ARG A 186 -1.15 -7.58 -31.31
C ARG A 186 -1.71 -8.73 -32.13
N VAL A 187 -0.94 -9.17 -33.10
CA VAL A 187 -1.21 -10.44 -33.80
C VAL A 187 -0.74 -11.57 -32.89
N PRO A 188 -1.62 -12.44 -32.38
CA PRO A 188 -1.21 -13.55 -31.50
C PRO A 188 -0.28 -14.51 -32.23
N LEU A 189 0.59 -15.20 -31.47
CA LEU A 189 1.43 -16.28 -31.98
C LEU A 189 0.59 -17.45 -32.53
N THR A 190 -0.64 -17.59 -32.08
CA THR A 190 -1.61 -18.61 -32.48
C THR A 190 -2.46 -18.22 -33.69
N GLU A 191 -2.34 -16.99 -34.20
CA GLU A 191 -3.15 -16.48 -35.31
C GLU A 191 -2.42 -16.66 -36.65
N SER A 192 -2.98 -17.47 -37.53
CA SER A 192 -2.39 -17.79 -38.84
C SER A 192 -2.71 -16.77 -39.95
N GLN A 193 -3.76 -15.94 -39.75
CA GLN A 193 -4.23 -14.99 -40.77
C GLN A 193 -3.73 -13.56 -40.56
N GLY A 194 -2.84 -13.34 -39.57
CA GLY A 194 -2.27 -12.02 -39.29
C GLY A 194 -3.25 -10.99 -38.74
N ARG A 195 -4.39 -11.41 -38.21
CA ARG A 195 -5.38 -10.49 -37.63
C ARG A 195 -4.93 -9.97 -36.25
N ILE A 196 -5.10 -8.69 -36.03
CA ILE A 196 -4.85 -8.07 -34.73
C ILE A 196 -5.96 -8.46 -33.75
N HIS A 197 -5.60 -9.13 -32.68
CA HIS A 197 -6.52 -9.43 -31.57
C HIS A 197 -6.40 -8.40 -30.46
N THR A 198 -7.49 -8.22 -29.72
CA THR A 198 -7.54 -7.38 -28.54
C THR A 198 -7.85 -8.28 -27.33
N SER A 199 -6.87 -8.42 -26.45
CA SER A 199 -6.99 -9.23 -25.24
C SER A 199 -6.87 -8.34 -24.00
N THR A 200 -7.38 -8.82 -22.87
CA THR A 200 -7.31 -8.11 -21.59
C THR A 200 -6.74 -8.99 -20.51
N ILE A 201 -6.04 -8.34 -19.58
CA ILE A 201 -5.49 -8.93 -18.38
C ILE A 201 -5.88 -8.04 -17.23
N THR A 202 -6.15 -8.65 -16.10
CA THR A 202 -6.40 -7.94 -14.86
C THR A 202 -5.16 -8.00 -13.96
N VAL A 203 -4.77 -6.85 -13.46
CA VAL A 203 -3.68 -6.69 -12.51
C VAL A 203 -4.29 -6.20 -11.20
N ALA A 204 -4.07 -6.92 -10.11
CA ALA A 204 -4.44 -6.46 -8.78
C ALA A 204 -3.17 -6.35 -7.92
N VAL A 205 -3.00 -5.19 -7.32
CA VAL A 205 -1.87 -4.84 -6.44
C VAL A 205 -2.44 -4.67 -5.04
N LEU A 206 -2.04 -5.53 -4.12
CA LEU A 206 -2.54 -5.56 -2.74
C LEU A 206 -1.36 -5.43 -1.78
N PRO A 207 -1.47 -4.61 -0.72
CA PRO A 207 -0.43 -4.52 0.28
C PRO A 207 -0.33 -5.82 1.08
N GLU A 208 0.87 -6.14 1.57
CA GLU A 208 1.04 -7.20 2.53
C GLU A 208 0.40 -6.79 3.86
N MET A 209 -0.62 -7.53 4.27
CA MET A 209 -1.26 -7.32 5.57
C MET A 209 -0.49 -8.05 6.66
N ASP A 210 -0.47 -7.48 7.85
CA ASP A 210 0.08 -8.16 9.02
C ASP A 210 -0.71 -9.45 9.29
N ASP A 211 0.00 -10.52 9.65
CA ASP A 211 -0.64 -11.77 10.02
C ASP A 211 -1.54 -11.56 11.23
N ILE A 212 -2.73 -12.17 11.19
CA ILE A 212 -3.62 -12.20 12.36
C ILE A 212 -2.89 -13.01 13.43
N GLN A 213 -2.36 -12.34 14.44
CA GLN A 213 -1.87 -13.05 15.62
C GLN A 213 -3.07 -13.68 16.33
N GLU A 214 -2.91 -14.93 16.76
CA GLU A 214 -3.86 -15.54 17.69
C GLU A 214 -3.91 -14.65 18.94
N LYS A 215 -4.92 -13.80 19.02
CA LYS A 215 -5.16 -13.04 20.23
C LYS A 215 -5.76 -13.98 21.27
N ASP A 216 -5.13 -14.04 22.42
CA ASP A 216 -5.77 -14.63 23.59
C ASP A 216 -7.09 -13.88 23.83
N VAL A 217 -8.19 -14.64 23.83
CA VAL A 217 -9.51 -14.05 24.05
C VAL A 217 -9.58 -13.53 25.48
N ASP A 218 -9.90 -12.26 25.65
CA ASP A 218 -10.00 -11.66 26.99
C ASP A 218 -11.13 -12.33 27.77
N MET A 219 -10.76 -12.92 28.91
CA MET A 219 -11.71 -13.60 29.80
C MET A 219 -12.80 -12.67 30.35
N SER A 220 -12.56 -11.35 30.37
CA SER A 220 -13.54 -10.36 30.80
C SER A 220 -14.69 -10.17 29.82
N GLU A 221 -14.47 -10.51 28.54
CA GLU A 221 -15.45 -10.46 27.46
C GLU A 221 -16.25 -11.76 27.30
N ILE A 222 -15.97 -12.77 28.14
CA ILE A 222 -16.62 -14.08 28.07
C ILE A 222 -17.59 -14.22 29.23
N ARG A 223 -18.88 -14.40 28.93
CA ARG A 223 -19.87 -14.86 29.89
C ARG A 223 -19.83 -16.39 29.98
N VAL A 224 -19.67 -16.92 31.20
CA VAL A 224 -19.58 -18.31 31.49
C VAL A 224 -20.87 -18.74 32.18
N ASP A 225 -21.67 -19.57 31.56
CA ASP A 225 -22.87 -20.19 32.13
C ASP A 225 -22.62 -21.69 32.31
N THR A 226 -22.98 -22.23 33.49
CA THR A 226 -22.89 -23.67 33.80
C THR A 226 -24.30 -24.25 33.92
N TYR A 227 -24.46 -25.46 33.40
CA TYR A 227 -25.75 -26.15 33.42
C TYR A 227 -25.58 -27.67 33.50
N ARG A 228 -26.66 -28.37 33.73
CA ARG A 228 -26.65 -29.85 33.82
C ARG A 228 -26.56 -30.44 32.42
N ALA A 229 -25.59 -31.35 32.24
CA ALA A 229 -25.45 -32.05 30.97
C ALA A 229 -26.68 -32.91 30.69
N SER A 230 -27.14 -32.94 29.43
CA SER A 230 -28.23 -33.80 28.97
C SER A 230 -27.65 -34.98 28.18
N GLY A 231 -28.00 -36.21 28.52
CA GLY A 231 -27.55 -37.40 27.78
C GLY A 231 -27.72 -38.71 28.57
N ALA A 232 -27.44 -39.82 27.91
CA ALA A 232 -27.44 -41.15 28.52
C ALA A 232 -26.29 -41.25 29.53
N GLY A 233 -26.57 -41.10 30.82
CA GLY A 233 -25.57 -41.15 31.90
C GLY A 233 -26.21 -41.44 33.23
N GLY A 234 -25.41 -41.94 34.20
CA GLY A 234 -25.86 -42.29 35.56
C GLY A 234 -26.14 -41.06 36.43
N GLN A 235 -26.35 -41.26 37.70
CA GLN A 235 -26.76 -40.25 38.70
C GLN A 235 -25.91 -38.99 38.74
N HIS A 236 -24.63 -39.05 38.31
CA HIS A 236 -23.69 -37.94 38.30
C HIS A 236 -24.04 -36.90 37.21
N VAL A 237 -24.47 -37.33 36.01
CA VAL A 237 -24.81 -36.46 34.88
C VAL A 237 -26.04 -35.59 35.19
N ASN A 238 -26.99 -36.13 35.96
CA ASN A 238 -28.25 -35.47 36.27
C ASN A 238 -28.21 -34.58 37.53
N LYS A 239 -27.15 -34.68 38.35
CA LYS A 239 -27.05 -33.92 39.61
C LYS A 239 -25.99 -32.82 39.61
N THR A 240 -25.00 -32.88 38.70
CA THR A 240 -23.86 -31.96 38.72
C THR A 240 -23.89 -31.03 37.49
N ASP A 241 -23.68 -29.75 37.69
CA ASP A 241 -23.59 -28.74 36.60
C ASP A 241 -22.21 -28.83 35.95
N SER A 242 -21.98 -29.89 35.15
CA SER A 242 -20.71 -30.16 34.50
C SER A 242 -20.61 -29.55 33.08
N ALA A 243 -21.74 -29.26 32.43
CA ALA A 243 -21.78 -28.62 31.13
C ALA A 243 -21.47 -27.11 31.23
N VAL A 244 -20.74 -26.62 30.28
CA VAL A 244 -20.33 -25.22 30.23
C VAL A 244 -20.76 -24.61 28.90
N ARG A 245 -21.39 -23.44 28.96
CA ARG A 245 -21.68 -22.55 27.81
C ARG A 245 -20.86 -21.28 27.96
N LEU A 246 -20.11 -20.96 26.92
CA LEU A 246 -19.36 -19.73 26.85
C LEU A 246 -19.99 -18.84 25.78
N THR A 247 -20.24 -17.59 26.14
CA THR A 247 -20.76 -16.58 25.21
C THR A 247 -19.76 -15.44 25.16
N HIS A 248 -19.20 -15.19 23.99
CA HIS A 248 -18.36 -14.02 23.76
C HIS A 248 -19.26 -12.81 23.53
N ILE A 249 -19.22 -11.85 24.46
CA ILE A 249 -20.16 -10.71 24.50
C ILE A 249 -20.07 -9.84 23.25
N PRO A 250 -18.87 -9.46 22.74
CA PRO A 250 -18.76 -8.55 21.57
C PRO A 250 -19.28 -9.17 20.27
N THR A 251 -19.05 -10.48 20.07
CA THR A 251 -19.41 -11.15 18.80
C THR A 251 -20.71 -11.94 18.88
N GLY A 252 -21.22 -12.18 20.09
CA GLY A 252 -22.40 -13.00 20.30
C GLY A 252 -22.20 -14.52 20.05
N ILE A 253 -20.97 -14.97 19.83
CA ILE A 253 -20.66 -16.38 19.55
C ILE A 253 -20.88 -17.19 20.82
N VAL A 254 -21.62 -18.29 20.67
CA VAL A 254 -21.90 -19.23 21.75
C VAL A 254 -21.24 -20.57 21.45
N VAL A 255 -20.57 -21.12 22.45
CA VAL A 255 -19.95 -22.44 22.42
C VAL A 255 -20.36 -23.22 23.66
N GLU A 256 -20.76 -24.47 23.48
CA GLU A 256 -21.15 -25.37 24.56
C GLU A 256 -20.26 -26.61 24.56
N CYS A 257 -19.89 -27.07 25.74
CA CYS A 257 -19.14 -28.32 25.92
C CYS A 257 -19.70 -29.11 27.13
N GLN A 258 -20.04 -30.39 26.89
CA GLN A 258 -20.58 -31.29 27.90
C GLN A 258 -19.95 -32.69 27.84
N ASP A 259 -18.77 -32.82 27.19
CA ASP A 259 -18.16 -34.13 26.88
C ASP A 259 -17.57 -34.83 28.09
N ASP A 260 -17.08 -34.07 29.08
CA ASP A 260 -16.38 -34.61 30.24
C ASP A 260 -17.22 -34.43 31.52
N ARG A 261 -16.96 -35.27 32.53
CA ARG A 261 -17.56 -35.14 33.86
C ARG A 261 -17.01 -33.93 34.63
N SER A 262 -15.87 -33.40 34.24
CA SER A 262 -15.20 -32.30 34.90
C SER A 262 -15.58 -30.96 34.22
N GLN A 263 -16.23 -30.08 34.98
CA GLN A 263 -16.55 -28.71 34.55
C GLN A 263 -15.32 -27.95 34.08
N HIS A 264 -14.17 -28.09 34.77
CA HIS A 264 -12.92 -27.43 34.40
C HIS A 264 -12.40 -27.88 33.03
N LYS A 265 -12.49 -29.19 32.73
CA LYS A 265 -12.09 -29.72 31.43
C LYS A 265 -13.05 -29.25 30.32
N ASN A 266 -14.35 -29.25 30.59
CA ASN A 266 -15.33 -28.72 29.64
C ASN A 266 -15.12 -27.23 29.40
N LYS A 267 -14.82 -26.42 30.43
CA LYS A 267 -14.47 -25.00 30.28
C LYS A 267 -13.22 -24.79 29.42
N ALA A 268 -12.18 -25.57 29.64
CA ALA A 268 -10.94 -25.46 28.83
C ALA A 268 -11.17 -25.83 27.36
N LYS A 269 -11.94 -26.92 27.10
CA LYS A 269 -12.31 -27.30 25.73
C LYS A 269 -13.21 -26.25 25.06
N ALA A 270 -14.21 -25.74 25.79
CA ALA A 270 -15.10 -24.71 25.28
C ALA A 270 -14.34 -23.41 24.95
N LEU A 271 -13.34 -23.06 25.76
CA LEU A 271 -12.46 -21.90 25.51
C LEU A 271 -11.64 -22.07 24.24
N ALA A 272 -10.98 -23.21 24.06
CA ALA A 272 -10.22 -23.52 22.85
C ALA A 272 -11.12 -23.49 21.60
N LEU A 273 -12.34 -24.06 21.70
CA LEU A 273 -13.31 -24.01 20.60
C LEU A 273 -13.81 -22.57 20.31
N LEU A 274 -13.98 -21.76 21.34
CA LEU A 274 -14.41 -20.37 21.21
C LEU A 274 -13.31 -19.56 20.52
N SER A 275 -12.06 -19.67 20.97
CA SER A 275 -10.91 -19.00 20.34
C SER A 275 -10.77 -19.38 18.87
N SER A 276 -10.88 -20.67 18.53
CA SER A 276 -10.84 -21.12 17.14
C SER A 276 -11.97 -20.53 16.30
N LYS A 277 -13.21 -20.48 16.82
CA LYS A 277 -14.35 -19.88 16.10
C LYS A 277 -14.19 -18.39 15.89
N ILE A 278 -13.68 -17.65 16.88
CA ILE A 278 -13.42 -16.22 16.77
C ILE A 278 -12.36 -15.98 15.69
N TYR A 279 -11.26 -16.74 15.73
CA TYR A 279 -10.21 -16.67 14.72
C TYR A 279 -10.74 -16.96 13.31
N ASP A 280 -11.56 -18.01 13.14
CA ASP A 280 -12.15 -18.35 11.84
C ASP A 280 -13.04 -17.22 11.29
N ILE A 281 -13.83 -16.58 12.16
CA ILE A 281 -14.70 -15.46 11.76
C ILE A 281 -13.88 -14.22 11.39
N GLU A 282 -12.85 -13.87 12.16
CA GLU A 282 -11.93 -12.77 11.83
C GLU A 282 -11.21 -13.04 10.51
N LYS A 283 -10.73 -14.26 10.30
CA LYS A 283 -10.13 -14.69 9.04
C LYS A 283 -11.08 -14.57 7.87
N GLN A 284 -12.32 -15.07 8.00
CA GLN A 284 -13.33 -14.95 6.95
C GLN A 284 -13.67 -13.49 6.63
N LYS A 285 -13.76 -12.63 7.66
CA LYS A 285 -14.01 -11.20 7.47
C LYS A 285 -12.87 -10.55 6.68
N MET A 286 -11.63 -10.83 7.05
CA MET A 286 -10.46 -10.31 6.34
C MET A 286 -10.40 -10.83 4.89
N GLU A 287 -10.73 -12.12 4.66
CA GLU A 287 -10.80 -12.68 3.30
C GLU A 287 -11.90 -12.01 2.45
N GLN A 288 -13.04 -11.69 3.05
CA GLN A 288 -14.13 -10.96 2.38
C GLN A 288 -13.72 -9.51 2.07
N GLU A 289 -13.06 -8.83 3.00
CA GLU A 289 -12.54 -7.47 2.79
C GLU A 289 -11.52 -7.47 1.63
N LYS A 290 -10.54 -8.38 1.63
CA LYS A 290 -9.58 -8.56 0.54
C LYS A 290 -10.25 -8.88 -0.80
N ALA A 291 -11.29 -9.71 -0.79
CA ALA A 291 -12.03 -10.04 -2.00
C ALA A 291 -12.83 -8.85 -2.54
N SER A 292 -13.41 -8.04 -1.65
CA SER A 292 -14.11 -6.81 -2.01
C SER A 292 -13.15 -5.76 -2.58
N GLU A 293 -12.01 -5.55 -1.91
CA GLU A 293 -10.97 -4.64 -2.36
C GLU A 293 -10.42 -5.06 -3.75
N ARG A 294 -10.07 -6.35 -3.90
CA ARG A 294 -9.65 -6.88 -5.21
C ARG A 294 -10.71 -6.62 -6.29
N LYS A 295 -11.98 -6.82 -5.98
CA LYS A 295 -13.07 -6.58 -6.93
C LYS A 295 -13.19 -5.11 -7.30
N SER A 296 -12.99 -4.17 -6.36
CA SER A 296 -13.01 -2.73 -6.63
C SER A 296 -11.83 -2.29 -7.51
N LEU A 297 -10.63 -2.87 -7.29
CA LEU A 297 -9.41 -2.55 -8.05
C LEU A 297 -9.46 -3.04 -9.49
N VAL A 298 -10.08 -4.19 -9.75
CA VAL A 298 -10.07 -4.87 -11.06
C VAL A 298 -11.35 -4.63 -11.86
N GLY A 299 -12.43 -4.19 -11.21
CA GLY A 299 -13.73 -4.03 -11.86
C GLY A 299 -14.28 -5.36 -12.41
N THR A 300 -14.89 -5.31 -13.59
CA THR A 300 -15.44 -6.49 -14.28
C THR A 300 -14.41 -7.19 -15.18
N GLY A 301 -13.25 -6.57 -15.43
CA GLY A 301 -12.25 -7.04 -16.41
C GLY A 301 -12.65 -6.81 -17.86
N ASP A 302 -13.69 -6.02 -18.11
CA ASP A 302 -14.14 -5.71 -19.48
C ASP A 302 -13.10 -4.84 -20.21
N ARG A 303 -13.07 -4.97 -21.53
CA ARG A 303 -12.21 -4.16 -22.42
C ARG A 303 -12.47 -2.65 -22.34
N SER A 304 -13.65 -2.26 -21.92
CA SER A 304 -14.04 -0.85 -21.74
C SER A 304 -13.36 -0.21 -20.51
N GLU A 305 -13.10 -0.99 -19.45
CA GLU A 305 -12.51 -0.53 -18.18
C GLU A 305 -10.97 -0.44 -18.19
N LYS A 306 -10.38 -0.48 -19.38
CA LYS A 306 -8.94 -0.43 -19.54
C LYS A 306 -8.30 0.81 -18.91
N ILE A 307 -7.27 0.61 -18.09
CA ILE A 307 -6.40 1.67 -17.61
C ILE A 307 -5.24 1.92 -18.57
N ARG A 308 -4.70 0.86 -19.20
CA ARG A 308 -3.56 0.94 -20.09
C ARG A 308 -3.73 0.09 -21.34
N THR A 309 -3.21 0.57 -22.47
CA THR A 309 -3.21 -0.16 -23.74
C THR A 309 -1.80 -0.31 -24.29
N TYR A 310 -1.44 -1.55 -24.60
CA TYR A 310 -0.20 -1.96 -25.25
C TYR A 310 -0.49 -2.22 -26.72
N ASN A 311 -0.06 -1.34 -27.61
CA ASN A 311 -0.31 -1.42 -29.05
C ASN A 311 0.99 -1.79 -29.76
N PHE A 312 1.20 -3.08 -30.02
CA PHE A 312 2.39 -3.60 -30.68
C PHE A 312 2.56 -3.11 -32.12
N PRO A 313 1.50 -3.12 -32.99
CA PRO A 313 1.63 -2.62 -34.35
C PRO A 313 2.11 -1.16 -34.45
N GLN A 314 1.81 -0.34 -33.44
CA GLN A 314 2.21 1.05 -33.38
C GLN A 314 3.40 1.30 -32.45
N GLY A 315 3.96 0.27 -31.81
CA GLY A 315 5.09 0.37 -30.88
C GLY A 315 4.84 1.28 -29.68
N ARG A 316 3.57 1.47 -29.28
CA ARG A 316 3.19 2.44 -28.23
C ARG A 316 2.44 1.83 -27.08
N ILE A 317 2.62 2.45 -25.91
CA ILE A 317 1.83 2.19 -24.69
C ILE A 317 1.10 3.48 -24.33
N THR A 318 -0.19 3.38 -24.05
CA THR A 318 -1.00 4.54 -23.64
C THR A 318 -1.66 4.25 -22.30
N ASP A 319 -1.38 5.07 -21.31
CA ASP A 319 -2.15 5.11 -20.07
C ASP A 319 -3.33 6.08 -20.24
N HIS A 320 -4.54 5.57 -20.07
CA HIS A 320 -5.75 6.31 -20.36
C HIS A 320 -6.14 7.29 -19.25
N ARG A 321 -5.61 7.11 -18.05
CA ARG A 321 -5.83 8.01 -16.90
C ARG A 321 -5.13 9.35 -17.12
N LEU A 322 -3.85 9.27 -17.53
CA LEU A 322 -3.02 10.43 -17.83
C LEU A 322 -3.16 10.95 -19.26
N LYS A 323 -3.72 10.13 -20.18
CA LYS A 323 -3.60 10.30 -21.64
C LYS A 323 -2.14 10.35 -22.12
N LEU A 324 -1.22 9.79 -21.32
CA LEU A 324 0.20 9.70 -21.63
C LEU A 324 0.46 8.55 -22.59
N THR A 325 1.26 8.80 -23.63
CA THR A 325 1.66 7.78 -24.61
C THR A 325 3.18 7.73 -24.72
N LEU A 326 3.75 6.54 -24.50
CA LEU A 326 5.17 6.25 -24.70
C LEU A 326 5.34 5.36 -25.94
N TYR A 327 6.40 5.64 -26.75
CA TYR A 327 6.66 4.97 -28.02
C TYR A 327 7.82 3.96 -27.96
N ASN A 328 7.99 3.30 -26.82
CA ASN A 328 9.07 2.33 -26.59
C ASN A 328 8.54 1.08 -25.87
N ILE A 329 7.68 0.32 -26.58
CA ILE A 329 7.01 -0.85 -26.00
C ILE A 329 7.99 -1.94 -25.56
N ASP A 330 9.09 -2.14 -26.29
CA ASP A 330 10.05 -3.22 -26.00
C ASP A 330 10.81 -2.93 -24.69
N ASN A 331 11.30 -1.72 -24.49
CA ASN A 331 11.97 -1.33 -23.25
C ASN A 331 11.01 -1.34 -22.07
N PHE A 332 9.78 -0.89 -22.29
CA PHE A 332 8.74 -0.91 -21.27
C PHE A 332 8.46 -2.34 -20.80
N LEU A 333 8.31 -3.28 -21.73
CA LEU A 333 8.14 -4.71 -21.41
C LEU A 333 9.41 -5.37 -20.84
N ASP A 334 10.58 -4.75 -21.03
CA ASP A 334 11.82 -5.14 -20.35
C ASP A 334 11.99 -4.46 -18.98
N GLY A 335 10.93 -3.87 -18.44
CA GLY A 335 10.87 -3.33 -17.08
C GLY A 335 11.20 -1.85 -16.94
N ASP A 336 11.28 -1.09 -18.02
CA ASP A 336 11.49 0.36 -17.98
C ASP A 336 10.14 1.09 -17.88
N ILE A 337 9.49 0.95 -16.72
CA ILE A 337 8.14 1.49 -16.46
C ILE A 337 8.16 2.72 -15.56
N ILE A 338 9.34 3.14 -15.08
CA ILE A 338 9.48 4.17 -14.04
C ILE A 338 8.86 5.51 -14.46
N GLU A 339 9.09 5.96 -15.70
CA GLU A 339 8.55 7.22 -16.21
C GLU A 339 7.02 7.29 -16.11
N MET A 340 6.35 6.17 -16.42
CA MET A 340 4.90 6.06 -16.32
C MET A 340 4.41 6.08 -14.87
N LEU A 341 5.11 5.38 -13.98
CA LEU A 341 4.78 5.32 -12.55
C LEU A 341 4.98 6.69 -11.88
N ASP A 342 6.09 7.36 -12.17
CA ASP A 342 6.38 8.69 -11.63
C ASP A 342 5.34 9.71 -12.10
N SER A 343 4.92 9.65 -13.36
CA SER A 343 3.86 10.51 -13.90
C SER A 343 2.51 10.27 -13.20
N LEU A 344 2.16 9.01 -12.91
CA LEU A 344 0.95 8.65 -12.17
C LEU A 344 1.00 9.13 -10.72
N MET A 345 2.16 9.00 -10.08
CA MET A 345 2.38 9.47 -8.72
C MET A 345 2.29 11.00 -8.65
N ALA A 346 2.90 11.71 -9.60
CA ALA A 346 2.84 13.16 -9.69
C ALA A 346 1.38 13.66 -9.84
N GLN A 347 0.58 13.02 -10.70
CA GLN A 347 -0.84 13.37 -10.83
C GLN A 347 -1.61 13.11 -9.54
N SER A 348 -1.43 11.94 -8.91
CA SER A 348 -2.09 11.61 -7.64
C SER A 348 -1.74 12.63 -6.55
N ASN A 349 -0.47 13.05 -6.48
CA ASN A 349 -0.04 14.06 -5.53
C ASN A 349 -0.67 15.43 -5.84
N ALA A 350 -0.77 15.82 -7.12
CA ALA A 350 -1.42 17.06 -7.52
C ALA A 350 -2.92 17.07 -7.17
N GLU A 351 -3.61 15.95 -7.36
CA GLU A 351 -5.02 15.80 -6.97
C GLU A 351 -5.20 15.96 -5.45
N LYS A 352 -4.36 15.29 -4.63
CA LYS A 352 -4.37 15.41 -3.18
C LYS A 352 -4.07 16.83 -2.70
N LEU A 353 -3.11 17.52 -3.34
CA LEU A 353 -2.79 18.93 -3.04
C LEU A 353 -3.98 19.84 -3.32
N SER A 354 -4.66 19.65 -4.46
CA SER A 354 -5.84 20.42 -4.79
C SER A 354 -7.01 20.25 -3.79
N GLU A 355 -7.14 19.06 -3.22
CA GLU A 355 -8.13 18.78 -2.16
C GLU A 355 -7.79 19.49 -0.84
N ILE A 356 -6.50 19.60 -0.50
CA ILE A 356 -6.03 20.32 0.69
C ILE A 356 -6.20 21.82 0.51
N GLU A 357 -5.96 22.34 -0.69
CA GLU A 357 -6.12 23.76 -0.99
C GLU A 357 -7.58 24.24 -0.97
N ASN A 358 -8.52 23.33 -1.24
CA ASN A 358 -9.96 23.62 -1.28
C ASN A 358 -10.65 23.46 0.10
N LYS A 359 -9.95 22.95 1.10
CA LYS A 359 -10.43 22.85 2.49
C LYS A 359 -9.92 23.99 3.35
#